data_10f4cdbb8eb1bed07da2857827b7b6ce
#
_entry.id   10f4cdbb8eb1bed07da2857827b7b6ce
#
_cell.length_a   1.000
_cell.length_b   1.000
_cell.length_c   1.000
_cell.angle_alpha   90.00
_cell.angle_beta   90.00
_cell.angle_gamma   90.00
#
_symmetry.space_group_name_H-M   'P 1'
#
loop_
_entity.id
_entity.type
_entity.pdbx_description
1 polymer ?
#
loop_
_entity_poly.entity_id
_entity_poly.type
_entity_poly.pdbx_seq_one_letter_code
_entity_poly.pdbx_strand_id
1 'polypeptide(L)'
;MKKCLFTYGNYNINDLFDSHPSKINLHGQWIALKDQLYNHGIELVSKEFLNLKSPDLEIHLNVWKTDNDKWPIFAILSETDYIHPDNSNIDLLKKYKHVFSWNPDLVNLGLATKIQLAHPMGKGVIDGYEKRHQLVVLFGSNRSLRGWHPKKNLYNERVKTIKWFEHNAPDVFALYGRKWNMSGRLPTRLGAFIHSLEKRLPFKYSPFPSWKGVILNKQDILIHSRFSIVYENIKGLKGYITEKIF
;
A
#
# COMPACT_ATOMS: atom_id res chain seq x y z
N MET A 1 -30.50 10.26 -2.65
CA MET A 1 -29.18 9.76 -2.22
C MET A 1 -28.12 10.69 -2.78
N LYS A 2 -27.23 11.22 -1.94
CA LYS A 2 -26.13 12.10 -2.36
C LYS A 2 -25.10 11.30 -3.14
N LYS A 3 -24.51 11.90 -4.15
CA LYS A 3 -23.46 11.28 -4.97
C LYS A 3 -22.09 11.77 -4.51
N CYS A 4 -21.22 10.85 -4.13
CA CYS A 4 -19.86 11.13 -3.69
C CYS A 4 -18.88 10.57 -4.72
N LEU A 5 -18.11 11.46 -5.36
CA LEU A 5 -17.00 11.05 -6.21
C LEU A 5 -15.86 10.53 -5.32
N PHE A 6 -15.37 9.32 -5.58
CA PHE A 6 -14.18 8.80 -4.89
C PHE A 6 -12.99 8.81 -5.82
N THR A 7 -11.91 9.48 -5.41
CA THR A 7 -10.71 9.66 -6.22
C THR A 7 -9.50 9.01 -5.57
N TYR A 8 -8.88 8.09 -6.30
CA TYR A 8 -7.62 7.44 -5.93
C TYR A 8 -6.61 7.55 -7.09
N GLY A 9 -6.12 8.77 -7.32
CA GLY A 9 -5.20 9.04 -8.42
C GLY A 9 -5.79 8.64 -9.78
N ASN A 10 -5.00 7.87 -10.53
CA ASN A 10 -5.41 7.36 -11.84
C ASN A 10 -5.97 5.92 -11.78
N TYR A 11 -6.19 5.38 -10.59
CA TYR A 11 -6.74 4.03 -10.44
C TYR A 11 -8.24 4.02 -10.71
N ASN A 12 -8.71 2.94 -11.33
CA ASN A 12 -10.14 2.72 -11.46
C ASN A 12 -10.72 2.40 -10.08
N ILE A 13 -11.76 3.13 -9.70
CA ILE A 13 -12.44 2.96 -8.42
C ILE A 13 -13.01 1.54 -8.28
N ASN A 14 -13.45 0.91 -9.37
CA ASN A 14 -13.98 -0.43 -9.37
C ASN A 14 -12.94 -1.47 -8.89
N ASP A 15 -11.65 -1.25 -9.18
CA ASP A 15 -10.58 -2.12 -8.68
C ASP A 15 -10.40 -2.02 -7.16
N LEU A 16 -10.72 -0.87 -6.57
CA LEU A 16 -10.62 -0.65 -5.13
C LEU A 16 -11.77 -1.29 -4.36
N PHE A 17 -12.95 -1.33 -4.97
CA PHE A 17 -14.17 -1.89 -4.39
C PHE A 17 -14.49 -3.32 -4.87
N ASP A 18 -13.55 -3.95 -5.56
CA ASP A 18 -13.67 -5.33 -6.01
C ASP A 18 -13.64 -6.28 -4.80
N SER A 19 -14.75 -6.98 -4.59
CA SER A 19 -14.94 -7.94 -3.51
C SER A 19 -14.32 -9.32 -3.80
N HIS A 20 -13.52 -9.46 -4.85
CA HIS A 20 -12.87 -10.73 -5.15
C HIS A 20 -12.02 -11.21 -3.95
N PRO A 21 -12.13 -12.48 -3.53
CA PRO A 21 -11.49 -12.99 -2.31
C PRO A 21 -9.97 -12.72 -2.22
N SER A 22 -9.26 -12.71 -3.34
CA SER A 22 -7.83 -12.38 -3.38
C SER A 22 -7.50 -10.91 -3.09
N LYS A 23 -8.50 -10.00 -3.16
CA LYS A 23 -8.36 -8.56 -2.93
C LYS A 23 -8.99 -8.08 -1.63
N ILE A 24 -9.85 -8.87 -0.98
CA ILE A 24 -10.57 -8.48 0.24
C ILE A 24 -9.61 -8.03 1.34
N ASN A 25 -8.48 -8.73 1.52
CA ASN A 25 -7.50 -8.39 2.55
C ASN A 25 -6.77 -7.06 2.29
N LEU A 26 -6.80 -6.55 1.07
CA LEU A 26 -6.18 -5.27 0.71
C LEU A 26 -7.19 -4.12 0.68
N HIS A 27 -8.47 -4.41 0.43
CA HIS A 27 -9.48 -3.41 0.12
C HIS A 27 -10.69 -3.45 1.06
N GLY A 28 -10.71 -4.37 2.04
CA GLY A 28 -11.85 -4.56 2.92
C GLY A 28 -12.31 -3.29 3.65
N GLN A 29 -11.38 -2.42 4.07
CA GLN A 29 -11.71 -1.14 4.68
C GLN A 29 -12.47 -0.19 3.72
N TRP A 30 -12.16 -0.23 2.43
CA TRP A 30 -12.81 0.63 1.43
C TRP A 30 -14.19 0.10 1.06
N ILE A 31 -14.35 -1.22 1.01
CA ILE A 31 -15.65 -1.87 0.84
C ILE A 31 -16.55 -1.51 2.02
N ALA A 32 -16.06 -1.65 3.26
CA ALA A 32 -16.80 -1.28 4.44
C ALA A 32 -17.17 0.22 4.46
N LEU A 33 -16.26 1.11 4.05
CA LEU A 33 -16.55 2.54 3.90
C LEU A 33 -17.66 2.79 2.89
N LYS A 34 -17.62 2.14 1.73
CA LYS A 34 -18.65 2.23 0.69
C LYS A 34 -20.03 1.83 1.23
N ASP A 35 -20.10 0.69 1.92
CA ASP A 35 -21.33 0.16 2.48
C ASP A 35 -21.91 1.08 3.57
N GLN A 36 -21.04 1.60 4.46
CA GLN A 36 -21.47 2.54 5.49
C GLN A 36 -21.94 3.87 4.90
N LEU A 37 -21.26 4.42 3.91
CA LEU A 37 -21.73 5.63 3.23
C LEU A 37 -23.09 5.41 2.56
N TYR A 38 -23.27 4.26 1.91
CA TYR A 38 -24.55 3.90 1.30
C TYR A 38 -25.69 3.83 2.32
N ASN A 39 -25.45 3.21 3.48
CA ASN A 39 -26.41 3.14 4.58
C ASN A 39 -26.79 4.54 5.15
N HIS A 40 -25.91 5.52 4.96
CA HIS A 40 -26.16 6.94 5.35
C HIS A 40 -26.66 7.81 4.19
N GLY A 41 -27.13 7.20 3.11
CA GLY A 41 -27.69 7.91 1.96
C GLY A 41 -26.67 8.55 1.03
N ILE A 42 -25.39 8.09 1.04
CA ILE A 42 -24.33 8.57 0.19
C ILE A 42 -23.84 7.42 -0.69
N GLU A 43 -23.99 7.57 -2.00
CA GLU A 43 -23.53 6.60 -2.98
C GLU A 43 -22.21 7.02 -3.59
N LEU A 44 -21.20 6.13 -3.53
CA LEU A 44 -19.92 6.34 -4.20
C LEU A 44 -20.07 6.14 -5.71
N VAL A 45 -19.55 7.11 -6.47
CA VAL A 45 -19.57 7.10 -7.93
C VAL A 45 -18.16 7.23 -8.50
N SER A 46 -17.98 6.71 -9.70
CA SER A 46 -16.72 6.78 -10.44
C SER A 46 -16.58 8.08 -11.24
N LYS A 47 -15.41 8.30 -11.85
CA LYS A 47 -15.14 9.50 -12.67
C LYS A 47 -16.05 9.61 -13.88
N GLU A 48 -16.55 8.51 -14.41
CA GLU A 48 -17.46 8.47 -15.54
C GLU A 48 -18.79 9.17 -15.22
N PHE A 49 -19.16 9.23 -13.95
CA PHE A 49 -20.34 9.98 -13.49
C PHE A 49 -20.28 11.46 -13.83
N LEU A 50 -19.08 12.06 -13.82
CA LEU A 50 -18.86 13.48 -14.13
C LEU A 50 -19.28 13.87 -15.56
N ASN A 51 -19.33 12.90 -16.47
CA ASN A 51 -19.81 13.12 -17.83
C ASN A 51 -21.33 13.37 -17.89
N LEU A 52 -22.04 13.03 -16.81
CA LEU A 52 -23.50 13.11 -16.71
C LEU A 52 -23.95 14.23 -15.77
N LYS A 53 -23.35 14.33 -14.61
CA LYS A 53 -23.75 15.26 -13.52
C LYS A 53 -22.57 15.60 -12.61
N SER A 54 -22.70 16.72 -11.89
CA SER A 54 -21.80 17.05 -10.77
C SER A 54 -22.11 16.19 -9.55
N PRO A 55 -21.12 15.75 -8.78
CA PRO A 55 -21.33 15.09 -7.50
C PRO A 55 -21.72 16.10 -6.41
N ASP A 56 -22.29 15.63 -5.32
CA ASP A 56 -22.58 16.47 -4.14
C ASP A 56 -21.33 16.71 -3.28
N LEU A 57 -20.37 15.78 -3.32
CA LEU A 57 -19.09 15.87 -2.59
C LEU A 57 -18.05 14.94 -3.24
N GLU A 58 -16.79 15.11 -2.84
CA GLU A 58 -15.69 14.27 -3.31
C GLU A 58 -14.84 13.79 -2.14
N ILE A 59 -14.36 12.55 -2.18
CA ILE A 59 -13.39 11.98 -1.24
C ILE A 59 -12.14 11.60 -2.02
N HIS A 60 -11.00 12.14 -1.60
CA HIS A 60 -9.68 11.76 -2.09
C HIS A 60 -9.02 10.75 -1.15
N LEU A 61 -8.54 9.66 -1.68
CA LEU A 61 -7.59 8.80 -0.98
C LEU A 61 -6.18 9.36 -1.23
N ASN A 62 -5.60 9.93 -0.17
CA ASN A 62 -4.44 10.83 -0.18
C ASN A 62 -4.70 12.19 -0.85
N VAL A 63 -3.76 13.11 -0.71
CA VAL A 63 -3.87 14.47 -1.26
C VAL A 63 -3.57 14.48 -2.75
N TRP A 64 -4.44 15.07 -3.53
CA TRP A 64 -4.25 15.29 -4.95
C TRP A 64 -4.43 16.77 -5.28
N LYS A 65 -3.65 17.28 -6.23
CA LYS A 65 -3.86 18.63 -6.75
C LYS A 65 -5.24 18.70 -7.39
N THR A 66 -6.01 19.69 -6.99
CA THR A 66 -7.34 19.94 -7.52
C THR A 66 -7.58 21.45 -7.59
N ASP A 67 -8.23 21.87 -8.65
CA ASP A 67 -8.71 23.24 -8.84
C ASP A 67 -10.25 23.29 -8.70
N ASN A 68 -10.84 22.22 -8.14
CA ASN A 68 -12.28 22.17 -7.92
C ASN A 68 -12.67 23.06 -6.75
N ASP A 69 -13.61 23.99 -7.01
CA ASP A 69 -14.27 24.88 -6.06
C ASP A 69 -15.81 24.69 -6.04
N LYS A 70 -16.34 23.75 -6.84
CA LYS A 70 -17.79 23.58 -7.08
C LYS A 70 -18.49 22.74 -6.02
N TRP A 71 -17.78 21.81 -5.39
CA TRP A 71 -18.30 20.91 -4.35
C TRP A 71 -17.23 20.63 -3.29
N PRO A 72 -17.66 20.30 -2.05
CA PRO A 72 -16.73 20.04 -0.96
C PRO A 72 -15.90 18.79 -1.21
N ILE A 73 -14.58 18.88 -0.91
CA ILE A 73 -13.63 17.80 -1.04
C ILE A 73 -13.12 17.40 0.35
N PHE A 74 -13.07 16.09 0.60
CA PHE A 74 -12.55 15.48 1.81
C PHE A 74 -11.31 14.64 1.46
N ALA A 75 -10.37 14.47 2.40
CA ALA A 75 -9.23 13.58 2.21
C ALA A 75 -9.14 12.52 3.31
N ILE A 76 -8.79 11.29 2.92
CA ILE A 76 -8.39 10.22 3.83
C ILE A 76 -6.93 9.90 3.52
N LEU A 77 -6.02 10.22 4.44
CA LEU A 77 -4.59 10.00 4.23
C LEU A 77 -4.23 8.57 4.65
N SER A 78 -3.93 7.72 3.68
CA SER A 78 -3.52 6.33 3.90
C SER A 78 -2.01 6.15 3.81
N GLU A 79 -1.34 6.90 2.94
CA GLU A 79 0.10 6.80 2.72
C GLU A 79 0.87 7.83 3.52
N THR A 80 2.16 7.55 3.73
CA THR A 80 3.09 8.50 4.33
C THR A 80 3.54 9.54 3.31
N ASP A 81 4.02 10.69 3.77
CA ASP A 81 4.64 11.73 2.96
C ASP A 81 5.90 11.24 2.18
N TYR A 82 6.58 10.22 2.68
CA TYR A 82 7.70 9.57 1.96
C TYR A 82 7.26 8.81 0.70
N ILE A 83 6.01 8.37 0.64
CA ILE A 83 5.41 7.68 -0.49
C ILE A 83 4.58 8.65 -1.32
N HIS A 84 3.80 9.49 -0.65
CA HIS A 84 2.92 10.50 -1.23
C HIS A 84 3.22 11.88 -0.61
N PRO A 85 4.21 12.63 -1.15
CA PRO A 85 4.70 13.87 -0.52
C PRO A 85 3.65 14.94 -0.28
N ASP A 86 2.61 14.99 -1.12
CA ASP A 86 1.54 15.97 -1.00
C ASP A 86 0.70 15.77 0.29
N ASN A 87 0.78 14.61 0.95
CA ASN A 87 0.10 14.34 2.21
C ASN A 87 0.61 15.18 3.40
N SER A 88 1.77 15.84 3.27
CA SER A 88 2.31 16.79 4.25
C SER A 88 2.32 18.25 3.76
N ASN A 89 1.80 18.51 2.57
CA ASN A 89 1.74 19.86 2.02
C ASN A 89 0.57 20.63 2.63
N ILE A 90 0.90 21.56 3.55
CA ILE A 90 -0.10 22.34 4.33
C ILE A 90 -1.01 23.15 3.42
N ASP A 91 -0.49 23.75 2.35
CA ASP A 91 -1.29 24.58 1.44
C ASP A 91 -2.29 23.72 0.64
N LEU A 92 -1.93 22.52 0.30
CA LEU A 92 -2.86 21.57 -0.33
C LEU A 92 -3.88 21.04 0.67
N LEU A 93 -3.47 20.72 1.91
CA LEU A 93 -4.36 20.23 2.96
C LEU A 93 -5.46 21.25 3.29
N LYS A 94 -5.13 22.53 3.31
CA LYS A 94 -6.10 23.61 3.57
C LYS A 94 -7.18 23.76 2.50
N LYS A 95 -7.02 23.21 1.31
CA LYS A 95 -8.03 23.21 0.25
C LYS A 95 -9.16 22.21 0.50
N TYR A 96 -8.94 21.24 1.39
CA TYR A 96 -9.94 20.23 1.73
C TYR A 96 -10.91 20.78 2.80
N LYS A 97 -12.18 20.45 2.62
CA LYS A 97 -13.23 20.74 3.63
C LYS A 97 -12.90 20.09 4.96
N HIS A 98 -12.34 18.86 4.90
CA HIS A 98 -11.88 18.13 6.06
C HIS A 98 -10.87 17.06 5.66
N VAL A 99 -9.91 16.79 6.56
CA VAL A 99 -8.87 15.77 6.36
C VAL A 99 -8.93 14.76 7.50
N PHE A 100 -8.86 13.50 7.16
CA PHE A 100 -8.74 12.38 8.10
C PHE A 100 -7.34 11.77 7.97
N SER A 101 -6.64 11.61 9.09
CA SER A 101 -5.25 11.13 9.06
C SER A 101 -4.89 10.28 10.27
N TRP A 102 -4.05 9.30 10.04
CA TRP A 102 -3.36 8.55 11.09
C TRP A 102 -2.22 9.36 11.72
N ASN A 103 -1.69 10.37 11.02
CA ASN A 103 -0.50 11.12 11.40
C ASN A 103 -0.79 12.08 12.58
N PRO A 104 -0.20 11.85 13.78
CA PRO A 104 -0.44 12.69 14.95
C PRO A 104 0.05 14.13 14.77
N ASP A 105 1.07 14.38 13.94
CA ASP A 105 1.60 15.72 13.74
C ASP A 105 0.57 16.62 13.03
N LEU A 106 -0.13 16.09 12.02
CA LEU A 106 -1.22 16.82 11.33
C LEU A 106 -2.42 17.04 12.24
N VAL A 107 -2.71 16.09 13.13
CA VAL A 107 -3.79 16.23 14.13
C VAL A 107 -3.45 17.30 15.15
N ASN A 108 -2.22 17.32 15.68
CA ASN A 108 -1.76 18.32 16.64
C ASN A 108 -1.72 19.74 16.05
N LEU A 109 -1.49 19.86 14.74
CA LEU A 109 -1.57 21.14 14.02
C LEU A 109 -3.02 21.58 13.73
N GLY A 110 -4.02 20.79 14.10
CA GLY A 110 -5.43 21.07 13.79
C GLY A 110 -5.80 20.92 12.30
N LEU A 111 -4.93 20.30 11.50
CA LEU A 111 -5.12 20.13 10.06
C LEU A 111 -5.90 18.86 9.71
N ALA A 112 -6.02 17.91 10.65
CA ALA A 112 -6.70 16.65 10.40
C ALA A 112 -7.41 16.12 11.66
N THR A 113 -8.47 15.36 11.45
CA THR A 113 -9.05 14.51 12.48
C THR A 113 -8.36 13.16 12.50
N LYS A 114 -8.03 12.70 13.72
CA LYS A 114 -7.38 11.40 13.92
C LYS A 114 -8.29 10.27 13.52
N ILE A 115 -7.79 9.40 12.64
CA ILE A 115 -8.38 8.09 12.35
C ILE A 115 -7.31 7.00 12.40
N GLN A 116 -7.74 5.76 12.55
CA GLN A 116 -6.96 4.58 12.21
C GLN A 116 -7.60 3.92 10.99
N LEU A 117 -6.77 3.53 10.03
CA LEU A 117 -7.24 2.74 8.90
C LEU A 117 -7.60 1.35 9.42
N ALA A 118 -8.84 0.96 9.20
CA ALA A 118 -9.30 -0.37 9.55
C ALA A 118 -8.65 -1.40 8.60
N HIS A 119 -8.16 -2.49 9.17
CA HIS A 119 -7.66 -3.63 8.40
C HIS A 119 -8.46 -4.86 8.77
N PRO A 120 -8.86 -5.69 7.79
CA PRO A 120 -9.55 -6.94 8.08
C PRO A 120 -8.65 -7.82 8.94
N MET A 121 -9.13 -8.24 10.08
CA MET A 121 -8.42 -9.22 10.91
C MET A 121 -8.64 -10.62 10.33
N GLY A 122 -7.56 -11.42 10.30
CA GLY A 122 -7.64 -12.81 9.90
C GLY A 122 -8.58 -13.62 10.83
N LYS A 123 -9.17 -14.68 10.31
CA LYS A 123 -10.03 -15.57 11.09
C LYS A 123 -9.15 -16.49 11.95
N GLY A 124 -8.92 -16.09 13.21
CA GLY A 124 -8.40 -16.97 14.26
C GLY A 124 -7.05 -17.65 13.99
N VAL A 125 -6.68 -18.56 14.88
CA VAL A 125 -5.47 -19.39 14.74
C VAL A 125 -5.71 -20.45 13.67
N ILE A 126 -4.80 -20.55 12.71
CA ILE A 126 -4.82 -21.63 11.73
C ILE A 126 -4.06 -22.81 12.32
N ASP A 127 -4.76 -23.90 12.61
CA ASP A 127 -4.18 -25.15 13.10
C ASP A 127 -3.21 -25.76 12.08
N GLY A 128 -2.43 -26.74 12.54
CA GLY A 128 -1.53 -27.51 11.69
C GLY A 128 -0.13 -26.94 11.54
N TYR A 129 0.34 -26.18 12.54
CA TYR A 129 1.71 -25.66 12.58
C TYR A 129 2.77 -26.73 12.32
N GLU A 130 2.60 -27.93 12.88
CA GLU A 130 3.52 -29.07 12.74
C GLU A 130 3.63 -29.59 11.29
N LYS A 131 2.58 -29.39 10.49
CA LYS A 131 2.52 -29.83 9.10
C LYS A 131 3.12 -28.82 8.12
N ARG A 132 3.54 -27.64 8.60
CA ARG A 132 4.09 -26.58 7.76
C ARG A 132 5.52 -26.90 7.39
N HIS A 133 5.77 -27.02 6.11
CA HIS A 133 7.06 -27.44 5.55
C HIS A 133 8.00 -26.26 5.23
N GLN A 134 7.44 -25.08 4.93
CA GLN A 134 8.24 -23.87 4.67
C GLN A 134 8.59 -23.19 5.99
N LEU A 135 9.87 -23.02 6.31
CA LEU A 135 10.25 -22.40 7.58
C LEU A 135 9.97 -20.89 7.57
N VAL A 136 10.53 -20.16 6.60
CA VAL A 136 10.46 -18.69 6.57
C VAL A 136 10.01 -18.21 5.20
N VAL A 137 9.05 -17.28 5.18
CA VAL A 137 8.63 -16.57 3.98
C VAL A 137 8.75 -15.06 4.15
N LEU A 138 8.99 -14.36 3.06
CA LEU A 138 8.92 -12.91 2.98
C LEU A 138 8.06 -12.49 1.80
N PHE A 139 7.06 -11.63 2.08
CA PHE A 139 6.22 -11.03 1.06
C PHE A 139 6.55 -9.56 0.88
N GLY A 140 6.73 -9.14 -0.36
CA GLY A 140 6.95 -7.74 -0.65
C GLY A 140 7.29 -7.47 -2.10
N SER A 141 7.17 -6.21 -2.50
CA SER A 141 7.64 -5.77 -3.82
C SER A 141 9.04 -5.19 -3.70
N ASN A 142 9.87 -5.38 -4.72
CA ASN A 142 11.15 -4.70 -4.83
C ASN A 142 10.91 -3.23 -5.18
N ARG A 143 10.93 -2.37 -4.16
CA ARG A 143 10.69 -0.92 -4.26
C ARG A 143 11.77 -0.17 -3.51
N SER A 144 11.85 1.13 -3.72
CA SER A 144 12.66 2.07 -2.94
C SER A 144 11.83 3.29 -2.56
N LEU A 145 12.20 3.98 -1.47
CA LEU A 145 11.64 5.29 -1.17
C LEU A 145 12.09 6.33 -2.21
N ARG A 146 11.29 7.37 -2.38
CA ARG A 146 11.71 8.57 -3.08
C ARG A 146 12.69 9.35 -2.19
N GLY A 147 13.76 9.87 -2.80
CA GLY A 147 14.78 10.64 -2.07
C GLY A 147 15.74 9.78 -1.24
N TRP A 148 16.65 10.46 -0.51
CA TRP A 148 17.68 9.84 0.28
C TRP A 148 17.29 9.80 1.77
N HIS A 149 16.79 8.66 2.23
CA HIS A 149 16.34 8.45 3.62
C HIS A 149 16.95 7.16 4.22
N PRO A 150 18.30 7.04 4.33
CA PRO A 150 18.96 5.78 4.67
C PRO A 150 18.56 5.24 6.05
N LYS A 151 18.35 6.11 7.03
CA LYS A 151 17.99 5.73 8.40
C LYS A 151 16.53 5.28 8.58
N LYS A 152 15.65 5.68 7.66
CA LYS A 152 14.21 5.40 7.72
C LYS A 152 13.75 4.33 6.72
N ASN A 153 14.57 4.03 5.71
CA ASN A 153 14.24 3.19 4.58
C ASN A 153 14.33 1.69 4.93
N LEU A 154 13.19 1.07 5.21
CA LEU A 154 13.12 -0.37 5.50
C LEU A 154 13.14 -1.25 4.24
N TYR A 155 13.01 -0.69 3.04
CA TYR A 155 13.24 -1.46 1.81
C TYR A 155 14.67 -1.97 1.70
N ASN A 156 15.65 -1.17 2.14
CA ASN A 156 17.05 -1.59 2.16
C ASN A 156 17.29 -2.69 3.19
N GLU A 157 16.69 -2.60 4.37
CA GLU A 157 16.78 -3.64 5.40
C GLU A 157 16.14 -4.94 4.92
N ARG A 158 15.02 -4.86 4.21
CA ARG A 158 14.40 -6.02 3.57
C ARG A 158 15.36 -6.72 2.60
N VAL A 159 16.05 -5.97 1.75
CA VAL A 159 17.02 -6.53 0.79
C VAL A 159 18.20 -7.18 1.53
N LYS A 160 18.72 -6.55 2.59
CA LYS A 160 19.79 -7.15 3.41
C LYS A 160 19.36 -8.49 4.01
N THR A 161 18.15 -8.55 4.56
CA THR A 161 17.58 -9.78 5.14
C THR A 161 17.43 -10.87 4.08
N ILE A 162 16.91 -10.55 2.90
CA ILE A 162 16.79 -11.51 1.80
C ILE A 162 18.17 -12.09 1.45
N LYS A 163 19.16 -11.23 1.24
CA LYS A 163 20.52 -11.67 0.89
C LYS A 163 21.19 -12.47 2.01
N TRP A 164 20.89 -12.15 3.25
CA TRP A 164 21.36 -12.93 4.39
C TRP A 164 20.83 -14.37 4.35
N PHE A 165 19.51 -14.53 4.12
CA PHE A 165 18.91 -15.86 4.01
C PHE A 165 19.43 -16.62 2.79
N GLU A 166 19.55 -15.96 1.65
CA GLU A 166 20.08 -16.56 0.41
C GLU A 166 21.49 -17.09 0.57
N HIS A 167 22.30 -16.45 1.45
CA HIS A 167 23.65 -16.88 1.72
C HIS A 167 23.75 -17.95 2.82
N ASN A 168 23.00 -17.77 3.93
CA ASN A 168 23.21 -18.57 5.14
C ASN A 168 22.18 -19.70 5.34
N ALA A 169 20.99 -19.59 4.75
CA ALA A 169 19.90 -20.55 4.93
C ALA A 169 18.95 -20.60 3.72
N PRO A 170 19.47 -20.87 2.50
CA PRO A 170 18.69 -20.79 1.27
C PRO A 170 17.53 -21.79 1.23
N ASP A 171 17.71 -22.99 1.80
CA ASP A 171 16.74 -24.07 1.73
C ASP A 171 15.48 -23.84 2.55
N VAL A 172 15.54 -22.92 3.52
CA VAL A 172 14.42 -22.67 4.44
C VAL A 172 13.68 -21.36 4.15
N PHE A 173 14.14 -20.59 3.18
CA PHE A 173 13.65 -19.26 2.87
C PHE A 173 12.96 -19.18 1.50
N ALA A 174 11.81 -18.52 1.44
CA ALA A 174 11.12 -18.24 0.19
C ALA A 174 10.69 -16.77 0.12
N LEU A 175 11.00 -16.13 -1.02
CA LEU A 175 10.66 -14.74 -1.32
C LEU A 175 9.52 -14.69 -2.33
N TYR A 176 8.48 -13.91 -2.03
CA TYR A 176 7.34 -13.70 -2.94
C TYR A 176 7.08 -12.21 -3.17
N GLY A 177 6.67 -11.88 -4.39
CA GLY A 177 6.23 -10.52 -4.73
C GLY A 177 6.74 -10.01 -6.07
N ARG A 178 6.43 -8.75 -6.34
CA ARG A 178 6.69 -8.15 -7.67
C ARG A 178 8.10 -7.56 -7.75
N LYS A 179 8.67 -7.57 -8.96
CA LYS A 179 9.91 -6.86 -9.34
C LYS A 179 11.21 -7.42 -8.71
N TRP A 180 11.21 -8.65 -8.22
CA TRP A 180 12.42 -9.32 -7.74
C TRP A 180 13.23 -9.97 -8.86
N ASN A 181 12.71 -9.97 -10.09
CA ASN A 181 13.44 -10.30 -11.31
C ASN A 181 14.41 -9.19 -11.77
N MET A 182 14.59 -8.15 -10.99
CA MET A 182 15.45 -7.01 -11.29
C MET A 182 16.24 -6.63 -10.03
N SER A 183 17.45 -6.10 -10.22
CA SER A 183 18.17 -5.43 -9.15
C SER A 183 17.37 -4.23 -8.64
N GLY A 184 17.44 -3.97 -7.33
CA GLY A 184 16.69 -2.87 -6.72
C GLY A 184 17.04 -1.52 -7.35
N ARG A 185 16.07 -0.62 -7.45
CA ARG A 185 16.31 0.75 -7.89
C ARG A 185 17.27 1.46 -6.94
N LEU A 186 18.47 1.72 -7.40
CA LEU A 186 19.29 2.76 -6.79
C LEU A 186 18.63 4.12 -7.08
N PRO A 187 18.48 5.02 -6.08
CA PRO A 187 17.81 6.34 -6.26
C PRO A 187 18.70 7.35 -7.01
N THR A 188 19.47 6.89 -7.99
CA THR A 188 20.43 7.68 -8.77
C THR A 188 20.11 7.57 -10.26
N ARG A 189 20.60 8.53 -11.05
CA ARG A 189 20.52 8.47 -12.52
C ARG A 189 21.16 7.20 -13.07
N LEU A 190 22.25 6.74 -12.44
CA LEU A 190 22.92 5.48 -12.78
C LEU A 190 22.01 4.27 -12.52
N GLY A 191 21.30 4.25 -11.39
CA GLY A 191 20.33 3.21 -11.08
C GLY A 191 19.15 3.16 -12.05
N ALA A 192 18.68 4.31 -12.54
CA ALA A 192 17.67 4.38 -13.59
C ALA A 192 18.18 3.83 -14.92
N PHE A 193 19.44 4.10 -15.26
CA PHE A 193 20.11 3.59 -16.46
C PHE A 193 20.29 2.06 -16.38
N ILE A 194 20.82 1.54 -15.28
CA ILE A 194 20.97 0.09 -15.04
C ILE A 194 19.60 -0.60 -15.14
N HIS A 195 18.57 -0.05 -14.52
CA HIS A 195 17.21 -0.58 -14.60
C HIS A 195 16.64 -0.59 -16.03
N SER A 196 16.99 0.41 -16.84
CA SER A 196 16.62 0.46 -18.25
C SER A 196 17.34 -0.62 -19.08
N LEU A 197 18.60 -0.89 -18.77
CA LEU A 197 19.37 -1.97 -19.40
C LEU A 197 18.82 -3.35 -19.02
N GLU A 198 18.53 -3.59 -17.73
CA GLU A 198 17.97 -4.85 -17.23
C GLU A 198 16.64 -5.19 -17.92
N LYS A 199 15.80 -4.20 -18.25
CA LYS A 199 14.56 -4.40 -18.99
C LYS A 199 14.76 -4.90 -20.43
N ARG A 200 15.92 -4.65 -21.01
CA ARG A 200 16.26 -5.01 -22.39
C ARG A 200 17.00 -6.35 -22.51
N LEU A 201 17.45 -6.89 -21.36
CA LEU A 201 18.15 -8.17 -21.35
C LEU A 201 17.17 -9.34 -21.58
N PRO A 202 17.45 -10.26 -22.52
CA PRO A 202 16.56 -11.36 -22.84
C PRO A 202 16.52 -12.45 -21.76
N PHE A 203 17.41 -12.38 -20.76
CA PHE A 203 17.52 -13.39 -19.71
C PHE A 203 16.65 -13.04 -18.52
N LYS A 204 15.79 -13.98 -18.12
CA LYS A 204 15.07 -13.96 -16.84
C LYS A 204 16.02 -14.26 -15.66
N TYR A 205 17.12 -13.51 -15.54
CA TYR A 205 17.98 -13.63 -14.40
C TYR A 205 17.37 -12.88 -13.23
N SER A 206 17.04 -13.60 -12.16
CA SER A 206 16.69 -12.97 -10.89
C SER A 206 17.95 -12.82 -10.05
N PRO A 207 18.31 -11.61 -9.62
CA PRO A 207 19.39 -11.39 -8.66
C PRO A 207 19.04 -11.89 -7.25
N PHE A 208 17.86 -12.52 -7.10
CA PHE A 208 17.33 -13.09 -5.88
C PHE A 208 16.91 -14.54 -6.13
N PRO A 209 17.80 -15.53 -5.92
CA PRO A 209 17.53 -16.95 -6.19
C PRO A 209 16.40 -17.51 -5.32
N SER A 210 16.12 -16.93 -4.17
CA SER A 210 15.00 -17.31 -3.30
C SER A 210 13.63 -16.90 -3.83
N TRP A 211 13.56 -16.11 -4.91
CA TRP A 211 12.31 -15.60 -5.44
C TRP A 211 11.49 -16.69 -6.15
N LYS A 212 10.29 -16.92 -5.65
CA LYS A 212 9.32 -17.91 -6.14
C LYS A 212 8.22 -17.31 -7.03
N GLY A 213 8.27 -15.99 -7.30
CA GLY A 213 7.32 -15.33 -8.19
C GLY A 213 6.30 -14.43 -7.48
N VAL A 214 5.28 -14.05 -8.25
CA VAL A 214 4.14 -13.27 -7.77
C VAL A 214 3.01 -14.22 -7.38
N ILE A 215 2.40 -13.96 -6.24
CA ILE A 215 1.23 -14.72 -5.77
C ILE A 215 -0.01 -13.83 -5.77
N LEU A 216 -1.16 -14.42 -6.01
CA LEU A 216 -2.46 -13.74 -5.94
C LEU A 216 -2.97 -13.68 -4.51
N ASN A 217 -2.86 -14.79 -3.78
CA ASN A 217 -3.34 -14.90 -2.41
C ASN A 217 -2.18 -15.31 -1.47
N LYS A 218 -1.85 -14.45 -0.51
CA LYS A 218 -0.79 -14.73 0.47
C LYS A 218 -1.14 -15.86 1.43
N GLN A 219 -2.42 -16.06 1.72
CA GLN A 219 -2.87 -17.08 2.66
C GLN A 219 -2.50 -18.49 2.18
N ASP A 220 -2.53 -18.75 0.87
CA ASP A 220 -2.16 -20.05 0.31
C ASP A 220 -0.72 -20.45 0.64
N ILE A 221 0.15 -19.46 0.84
CA ILE A 221 1.54 -19.69 1.25
C ILE A 221 1.69 -19.67 2.76
N LEU A 222 0.98 -18.76 3.46
CA LEU A 222 1.08 -18.61 4.91
C LEU A 222 0.64 -19.87 5.67
N ILE A 223 -0.40 -20.57 5.20
CA ILE A 223 -0.87 -21.82 5.81
C ILE A 223 0.19 -22.94 5.79
N HIS A 224 1.15 -22.87 4.87
CA HIS A 224 2.25 -23.81 4.75
C HIS A 224 3.56 -23.30 5.34
N SER A 225 3.57 -22.08 5.90
CA SER A 225 4.77 -21.41 6.41
C SER A 225 4.73 -21.30 7.93
N ARG A 226 5.86 -21.54 8.59
CA ARG A 226 5.99 -21.42 10.04
C ARG A 226 6.15 -19.98 10.49
N PHE A 227 6.95 -19.20 9.76
CA PHE A 227 7.23 -17.81 10.05
C PHE A 227 7.10 -16.94 8.81
N SER A 228 6.61 -15.71 9.00
CA SER A 228 6.61 -14.66 7.98
C SER A 228 7.42 -13.47 8.46
N ILE A 229 8.40 -13.06 7.67
CA ILE A 229 9.14 -11.81 7.92
C ILE A 229 8.37 -10.68 7.29
N VAL A 230 8.02 -9.68 8.11
CA VAL A 230 7.21 -8.54 7.71
C VAL A 230 7.99 -7.25 7.94
N TYR A 231 8.11 -6.47 6.89
CA TYR A 231 8.71 -5.14 6.95
C TYR A 231 7.68 -4.07 6.61
N GLU A 232 7.59 -3.05 7.45
CA GLU A 232 6.97 -1.81 7.05
C GLU A 232 7.81 -1.10 5.96
N ASN A 233 7.23 -0.10 5.33
CA ASN A 233 7.94 0.64 4.30
C ASN A 233 8.97 1.60 4.92
N ILE A 234 8.66 2.10 6.13
CA ILE A 234 9.40 3.18 6.80
C ILE A 234 9.48 2.88 8.29
N LYS A 235 10.64 3.18 8.87
CA LYS A 235 10.92 3.04 10.31
C LYS A 235 10.47 4.28 11.09
N GLY A 236 9.83 4.07 12.24
CA GLY A 236 9.66 5.09 13.28
C GLY A 236 8.61 6.15 12.99
N LEU A 237 7.56 5.81 12.26
CA LEU A 237 6.39 6.68 12.08
C LEU A 237 5.36 6.37 13.16
N LYS A 238 5.13 7.34 14.05
CA LYS A 238 4.11 7.22 15.11
C LYS A 238 2.71 7.14 14.49
N GLY A 239 1.94 6.13 14.91
CA GLY A 239 0.55 5.95 14.45
C GLY A 239 0.39 5.35 13.06
N TYR A 240 1.47 5.03 12.33
CA TYR A 240 1.41 4.35 11.04
C TYR A 240 1.30 2.84 11.25
N ILE A 241 0.09 2.35 11.21
CA ILE A 241 -0.25 0.93 11.33
C ILE A 241 -0.83 0.47 9.99
N THR A 242 -0.29 -0.61 9.44
CA THR A 242 -0.72 -1.13 8.14
C THR A 242 -1.23 -2.57 8.26
N GLU A 243 -1.80 -3.07 7.18
CA GLU A 243 -2.28 -4.45 7.04
C GLU A 243 -1.22 -5.53 7.31
N LYS A 244 0.04 -5.12 7.48
CA LYS A 244 1.16 -6.07 7.64
C LYS A 244 1.26 -6.69 9.02
N ILE A 245 0.59 -6.12 10.02
CA ILE A 245 0.56 -6.65 11.39
C ILE A 245 -0.67 -7.52 11.67
N PHE A 246 -1.58 -7.64 10.72
CA PHE A 246 -2.82 -8.40 10.83
C PHE A 246 -2.85 -9.62 9.91
#